data_eda9c60c90cfa61e6d84cc08cb7be7d5
#
_entry.id   eda9c60c90cfa61e6d84cc08cb7be7d5
#
_cell.length_a   1.000
_cell.length_b   1.000
_cell.length_c   1.000
_cell.angle_alpha   90.00
_cell.angle_beta   90.00
_cell.angle_gamma   90.00
#
_symmetry.space_group_name_H-M   'P 1'
#
loop_
_entity.id
_entity.type
_entity.pdbx_description
1 polymer ?
#
loop_
_entity_poly.entity_id
_entity_poly.type
_entity_poly.pdbx_seq_one_letter_code
_entity_poly.pdbx_strand_id
1 'polypeptide(L)'
;SSAGGSVGSTVCQIAKNLGCKVYASTGSDEKVDWLKNELNVDVAFNYKKIDNLVLHLKEICPEGFDLYFDNVGGDFLESAIFRMKNFGRIIICGRISQMNSTSAPAGLKNMAHVLVKRLTIKGFLIFDHENDNEPFETDMRNWLSEGKIKFKETIYENIENAPKAFIDLLNGKNLGKMLVKI
;
A
#
# COMPACT_ATOMS: atom_id res chain seq x y z
N SER A 1 -0.11 0.21 -3.06
CA SER A 1 -1.43 0.85 -2.88
C SER A 1 -1.74 1.12 -1.40
N SER A 2 -2.70 2.05 -1.13
CA SER A 2 -3.08 2.46 0.24
C SER A 2 -1.89 2.91 1.12
N ALA A 3 -1.01 3.70 0.54
CA ALA A 3 0.26 4.08 1.15
C ALA A 3 0.15 5.00 2.38
N GLY A 4 -0.99 5.70 2.56
CA GLY A 4 -1.22 6.57 3.73
C GLY A 4 -1.69 5.83 4.99
N GLY A 5 -1.89 4.51 4.93
CA GLY A 5 -2.22 3.67 6.08
C GLY A 5 -0.98 3.08 6.75
N SER A 6 -1.17 2.40 7.89
CA SER A 6 -0.08 1.82 8.70
C SER A 6 0.84 0.91 7.87
N VAL A 7 0.28 -0.11 7.23
CA VAL A 7 1.07 -1.08 6.43
C VAL A 7 1.73 -0.40 5.23
N GLY A 8 0.96 0.36 4.45
CA GLY A 8 1.45 0.97 3.22
C GLY A 8 2.57 1.98 3.46
N SER A 9 2.48 2.80 4.51
CA SER A 9 3.52 3.78 4.84
C SER A 9 4.81 3.11 5.32
N THR A 10 4.69 2.02 6.08
CA THR A 10 5.86 1.23 6.49
C THR A 10 6.55 0.59 5.29
N VAL A 11 5.79 -0.04 4.39
CA VAL A 11 6.32 -0.64 3.15
C VAL A 11 7.04 0.40 2.28
N CYS A 12 6.47 1.60 2.13
CA CYS A 12 7.13 2.68 1.39
C CYS A 12 8.51 3.02 1.97
N GLN A 13 8.61 3.15 3.29
CA GLN A 13 9.86 3.49 3.96
C GLN A 13 10.88 2.36 3.91
N ILE A 14 10.46 1.10 4.12
CA ILE A 14 11.33 -0.06 3.93
C ILE A 14 11.91 -0.07 2.51
N ALA A 15 11.06 0.12 1.50
CA ALA A 15 11.52 0.18 0.11
C ALA A 15 12.50 1.34 -0.14
N LYS A 16 12.27 2.52 0.47
CA LYS A 16 13.21 3.65 0.40
C LYS A 16 14.55 3.32 1.06
N ASN A 17 14.54 2.70 2.24
CA ASN A 17 15.76 2.31 2.96
C ASN A 17 16.56 1.25 2.19
N LEU A 18 15.89 0.44 1.37
CA LEU A 18 16.51 -0.53 0.46
C LEU A 18 16.90 0.07 -0.91
N GLY A 19 16.83 1.40 -1.08
CA GLY A 19 17.26 2.09 -2.29
C GLY A 19 16.27 2.04 -3.46
N CYS A 20 15.02 1.65 -3.23
CA CYS A 20 14.01 1.62 -4.28
C CYS A 20 13.49 3.03 -4.61
N LYS A 21 13.09 3.22 -5.87
CA LYS A 21 12.25 4.35 -6.26
C LYS A 21 10.78 4.00 -5.99
N VAL A 22 10.14 4.77 -5.12
CA VAL A 22 8.83 4.44 -4.56
C VAL A 22 7.73 5.31 -5.15
N TYR A 23 6.70 4.67 -5.70
CA TYR A 23 5.48 5.26 -6.20
C TYR A 23 4.32 4.87 -5.30
N ALA A 24 3.62 5.84 -4.74
CA ALA A 24 2.62 5.62 -3.71
C ALA A 24 1.25 6.20 -4.08
N SER A 25 0.19 5.41 -3.91
CA SER A 25 -1.19 5.89 -4.08
C SER A 25 -1.91 5.98 -2.73
N THR A 26 -2.67 7.04 -2.55
CA THR A 26 -3.48 7.28 -1.36
C THR A 26 -4.77 8.03 -1.71
N GLY A 27 -5.70 8.19 -0.75
CA GLY A 27 -7.05 8.72 -1.02
C GLY A 27 -7.29 10.14 -0.57
N SER A 28 -6.25 10.92 -0.19
CA SER A 28 -6.36 12.36 0.12
C SER A 28 -5.05 13.08 -0.14
N ASP A 29 -5.15 14.41 -0.35
CA ASP A 29 -3.97 15.25 -0.59
C ASP A 29 -3.10 15.38 0.66
N GLU A 30 -3.70 15.48 1.83
CA GLU A 30 -2.97 15.48 3.10
C GLU A 30 -2.03 14.27 3.23
N LYS A 31 -2.52 13.08 2.84
CA LYS A 31 -1.70 11.86 2.84
C LYS A 31 -0.61 11.91 1.77
N VAL A 32 -0.88 12.52 0.61
CA VAL A 32 0.13 12.74 -0.43
C VAL A 32 1.25 13.62 0.09
N ASP A 33 0.91 14.73 0.74
CA ASP A 33 1.87 15.67 1.31
C ASP A 33 2.72 15.00 2.40
N TRP A 34 2.10 14.24 3.29
CA TRP A 34 2.82 13.48 4.32
C TRP A 34 3.81 12.47 3.71
N LEU A 35 3.37 11.68 2.72
CA LEU A 35 4.23 10.71 2.05
C LEU A 35 5.45 11.34 1.38
N LYS A 36 5.26 12.51 0.73
CA LYS A 36 6.34 13.22 0.05
C LYS A 36 7.27 13.95 1.02
N ASN A 37 6.70 14.73 1.92
CA ASN A 37 7.46 15.70 2.70
C ASN A 37 8.09 15.09 3.96
N GLU A 38 7.43 14.07 4.54
CA GLU A 38 7.92 13.45 5.77
C GLU A 38 8.54 12.07 5.54
N LEU A 39 7.99 11.27 4.60
CA LEU A 39 8.49 9.91 4.33
C LEU A 39 9.41 9.82 3.10
N ASN A 40 9.67 10.95 2.42
CA ASN A 40 10.57 11.04 1.26
C ASN A 40 10.21 10.06 0.12
N VAL A 41 8.91 9.79 -0.08
CA VAL A 41 8.43 8.99 -1.21
C VAL A 41 8.65 9.75 -2.50
N ASP A 42 9.22 9.11 -3.52
CA ASP A 42 9.61 9.79 -4.76
C ASP A 42 8.42 10.35 -5.54
N VAL A 43 7.34 9.56 -5.62
CA VAL A 43 6.10 9.97 -6.27
C VAL A 43 4.92 9.51 -5.41
N ALA A 44 4.06 10.44 -5.02
CA ALA A 44 2.79 10.13 -4.35
C ALA A 44 1.64 10.85 -5.03
N PHE A 45 0.49 10.21 -5.16
CA PHE A 45 -0.69 10.77 -5.81
C PHE A 45 -1.99 10.37 -5.12
N ASN A 46 -2.99 11.26 -5.25
CA ASN A 46 -4.34 11.01 -4.79
C ASN A 46 -5.15 10.34 -5.91
N TYR A 47 -5.40 9.04 -5.76
CA TYR A 47 -6.09 8.25 -6.80
C TYR A 47 -7.52 8.71 -7.06
N LYS A 48 -8.16 9.38 -6.10
CA LYS A 48 -9.53 9.90 -6.28
C LYS A 48 -9.64 11.06 -7.28
N LYS A 49 -8.49 11.63 -7.66
CA LYS A 49 -8.38 12.69 -8.66
C LYS A 49 -7.93 12.18 -10.03
N ILE A 50 -7.85 10.85 -10.19
CA ILE A 50 -7.34 10.22 -11.40
C ILE A 50 -8.48 9.52 -12.13
N ASP A 51 -8.83 9.98 -13.31
CA ASP A 51 -9.89 9.39 -14.13
C ASP A 51 -9.47 8.06 -14.76
N ASN A 52 -8.20 7.93 -15.17
CA ASN A 52 -7.66 6.72 -15.76
C ASN A 52 -6.33 6.33 -15.10
N LEU A 53 -6.41 5.36 -14.20
CA LEU A 53 -5.26 4.91 -13.42
C LEU A 53 -4.14 4.32 -14.28
N VAL A 54 -4.47 3.57 -15.33
CA VAL A 54 -3.46 2.97 -16.24
C VAL A 54 -2.65 4.03 -16.96
N LEU A 55 -3.34 5.06 -17.50
CA LEU A 55 -2.67 6.17 -18.18
C LEU A 55 -1.81 6.98 -17.21
N HIS A 56 -2.34 7.28 -16.04
CA HIS A 56 -1.56 7.98 -15.00
C HIS A 56 -0.32 7.21 -14.58
N LEU A 57 -0.44 5.90 -14.34
CA LEU A 57 0.71 5.04 -14.01
C LEU A 57 1.74 4.99 -15.15
N LYS A 58 1.29 5.07 -16.41
CA LYS A 58 2.19 5.15 -17.56
C LYS A 58 2.95 6.48 -17.60
N GLU A 59 2.27 7.57 -17.28
CA GLU A 59 2.84 8.92 -17.26
C GLU A 59 3.93 9.06 -16.17
N ILE A 60 3.63 8.65 -14.94
CA ILE A 60 4.56 8.78 -13.82
C ILE A 60 5.70 7.76 -13.84
N CYS A 61 5.50 6.60 -14.48
CA CYS A 61 6.49 5.54 -14.62
C CYS A 61 6.38 4.89 -16.02
N PRO A 62 6.92 5.53 -17.08
CA PRO A 62 6.79 5.05 -18.46
C PRO A 62 7.32 3.63 -18.68
N GLU A 63 8.39 3.27 -17.98
CA GLU A 63 9.04 1.95 -18.09
C GLU A 63 8.27 0.83 -17.38
N GLY A 64 7.32 1.16 -16.49
CA GLY A 64 6.59 0.20 -15.67
C GLY A 64 7.29 -0.13 -14.36
N PHE A 65 6.68 -1.03 -13.56
CA PHE A 65 7.10 -1.34 -12.20
C PHE A 65 7.77 -2.72 -12.10
N ASP A 66 8.80 -2.83 -11.28
CA ASP A 66 9.47 -4.10 -10.95
C ASP A 66 8.73 -4.85 -9.84
N LEU A 67 8.17 -4.09 -8.87
CA LEU A 67 7.44 -4.62 -7.72
C LEU A 67 6.17 -3.81 -7.46
N TYR A 68 5.07 -4.49 -7.19
CA TYR A 68 3.84 -3.89 -6.70
C TYR A 68 3.39 -4.55 -5.40
N PHE A 69 3.16 -3.73 -4.37
CA PHE A 69 2.62 -4.16 -3.08
C PHE A 69 1.15 -3.75 -2.98
N ASP A 70 0.26 -4.73 -2.91
CA ASP A 70 -1.18 -4.52 -3.01
C ASP A 70 -1.91 -4.71 -1.67
N ASN A 71 -2.56 -3.62 -1.20
CA ASN A 71 -3.49 -3.64 -0.09
C ASN A 71 -4.97 -3.50 -0.55
N VAL A 72 -5.21 -3.21 -1.83
CA VAL A 72 -6.51 -2.71 -2.31
C VAL A 72 -7.24 -3.73 -3.17
N GLY A 73 -6.54 -4.41 -4.09
CA GLY A 73 -7.17 -5.27 -5.09
C GLY A 73 -7.94 -4.49 -6.17
N GLY A 74 -8.89 -5.16 -6.85
CA GLY A 74 -9.77 -4.54 -7.84
C GLY A 74 -9.03 -3.81 -8.96
N ASP A 75 -9.49 -2.62 -9.31
CA ASP A 75 -8.94 -1.82 -10.43
C ASP A 75 -7.47 -1.43 -10.23
N PHE A 76 -7.02 -1.32 -8.97
CA PHE A 76 -5.60 -1.08 -8.68
C PHE A 76 -4.72 -2.26 -9.10
N LEU A 77 -5.12 -3.48 -8.73
CA LEU A 77 -4.42 -4.71 -9.12
C LEU A 77 -4.43 -4.88 -10.64
N GLU A 78 -5.57 -4.66 -11.28
CA GLU A 78 -5.71 -4.69 -12.73
C GLU A 78 -4.74 -3.72 -13.42
N SER A 79 -4.72 -2.48 -12.96
CA SER A 79 -3.85 -1.44 -13.51
C SER A 79 -2.38 -1.75 -13.29
N ALA A 80 -2.05 -2.30 -12.12
CA ALA A 80 -0.68 -2.72 -11.81
C ALA A 80 -0.23 -3.86 -12.72
N ILE A 81 -1.01 -4.94 -12.89
CA ILE A 81 -0.70 -6.07 -13.79
C ILE A 81 -0.38 -5.53 -15.19
N PHE A 82 -1.20 -4.59 -15.69
CA PHE A 82 -0.98 -3.97 -17.00
C PHE A 82 0.33 -3.17 -17.07
N ARG A 83 0.77 -2.57 -15.94
CA ARG A 83 1.94 -1.68 -15.88
C ARG A 83 3.21 -2.31 -15.32
N MET A 84 3.20 -3.60 -14.96
CA MET A 84 4.43 -4.31 -14.56
C MET A 84 5.41 -4.47 -15.72
N LYS A 85 6.70 -4.46 -15.39
CA LYS A 85 7.76 -4.92 -16.30
C LYS A 85 7.75 -6.44 -16.48
N ASN A 86 8.51 -6.94 -17.44
CA ASN A 86 8.75 -8.37 -17.56
C ASN A 86 9.44 -8.90 -16.29
N PHE A 87 9.00 -10.06 -15.82
CA PHE A 87 9.46 -10.72 -14.58
C PHE A 87 9.16 -9.92 -13.31
N GLY A 88 8.25 -8.93 -13.40
CA GLY A 88 7.81 -8.16 -12.26
C GLY A 88 7.10 -9.02 -11.21
N ARG A 89 7.10 -8.54 -9.98
CA ARG A 89 6.52 -9.23 -8.82
C ARG A 89 5.37 -8.43 -8.23
N ILE A 90 4.28 -9.12 -7.91
CA ILE A 90 3.11 -8.55 -7.23
C ILE A 90 2.92 -9.28 -5.91
N ILE A 91 2.90 -8.54 -4.82
CA ILE A 91 2.65 -9.07 -3.47
C ILE A 91 1.25 -8.65 -3.06
N ILE A 92 0.37 -9.63 -2.85
CA ILE A 92 -1.01 -9.43 -2.40
C ILE A 92 -1.04 -9.49 -0.88
N CYS A 93 -1.15 -8.32 -0.24
CA CYS A 93 -1.30 -8.18 1.20
C CYS A 93 -2.77 -8.06 1.61
N GLY A 94 -3.61 -7.44 0.76
CA GLY A 94 -5.00 -7.22 1.06
C GLY A 94 -5.85 -6.92 -0.17
N ARG A 95 -7.17 -6.86 0.06
CA ARG A 95 -8.16 -6.52 -0.96
C ARG A 95 -9.27 -5.62 -0.39
N ILE A 96 -8.90 -4.55 0.29
CA ILE A 96 -9.84 -3.74 1.06
C ILE A 96 -10.99 -3.18 0.23
N SER A 97 -10.79 -2.93 -1.07
CA SER A 97 -11.84 -2.45 -1.99
C SER A 97 -12.97 -3.47 -2.19
N GLN A 98 -12.74 -4.73 -1.86
CA GLN A 98 -13.69 -5.83 -2.09
C GLN A 98 -14.27 -6.41 -0.80
N MET A 99 -13.79 -5.96 0.38
CA MET A 99 -14.18 -6.56 1.67
C MET A 99 -15.67 -6.40 1.99
N ASN A 100 -16.26 -5.27 1.62
CA ASN A 100 -17.66 -4.96 1.89
C ASN A 100 -18.57 -5.12 0.65
N SER A 101 -18.07 -5.81 -0.39
CA SER A 101 -18.88 -6.05 -1.60
C SER A 101 -20.00 -7.04 -1.29
N THR A 102 -21.21 -6.67 -1.65
CA THR A 102 -22.40 -7.54 -1.56
C THR A 102 -22.58 -8.45 -2.79
N SER A 103 -21.76 -8.23 -3.82
CA SER A 103 -21.73 -9.05 -5.04
C SER A 103 -20.38 -9.76 -5.17
N ALA A 104 -20.36 -10.87 -5.91
CA ALA A 104 -19.11 -11.53 -6.24
C ALA A 104 -18.18 -10.56 -6.98
N PRO A 105 -16.92 -10.41 -6.55
CA PRO A 105 -15.99 -9.52 -7.23
C PRO A 105 -15.75 -10.02 -8.66
N ALA A 106 -15.61 -9.08 -9.59
CA ALA A 106 -15.21 -9.40 -10.95
C ALA A 106 -13.83 -10.08 -10.93
N GLY A 107 -13.65 -11.10 -11.75
CA GLY A 107 -12.37 -11.75 -11.95
C GLY A 107 -11.34 -10.81 -12.60
N LEU A 108 -10.07 -11.16 -12.48
CA LEU A 108 -8.98 -10.41 -13.12
C LEU A 108 -9.09 -10.51 -14.65
N LYS A 109 -9.14 -9.36 -15.32
CA LYS A 109 -9.28 -9.26 -16.80
C LYS A 109 -7.92 -9.32 -17.49
N ASN A 110 -6.85 -8.88 -16.81
CA ASN A 110 -5.52 -8.72 -17.37
C ASN A 110 -4.60 -9.94 -17.22
N MET A 111 -5.16 -11.14 -16.99
CA MET A 111 -4.37 -12.38 -16.79
C MET A 111 -3.44 -12.72 -17.97
N ALA A 112 -3.79 -12.32 -19.21
CA ALA A 112 -2.90 -12.47 -20.37
C ALA A 112 -1.54 -11.76 -20.16
N HIS A 113 -1.53 -10.62 -19.47
CA HIS A 113 -0.28 -9.92 -19.15
C HIS A 113 0.58 -10.67 -18.13
N VAL A 114 -0.03 -11.45 -17.22
CA VAL A 114 0.74 -12.31 -16.30
C VAL A 114 1.55 -13.33 -17.09
N LEU A 115 0.95 -13.97 -18.10
CA LEU A 115 1.63 -14.91 -18.98
C LEU A 115 2.72 -14.21 -19.82
N VAL A 116 2.32 -13.17 -20.58
CA VAL A 116 3.23 -12.52 -21.56
C VAL A 116 4.44 -11.88 -20.85
N LYS A 117 4.24 -11.29 -19.69
CA LYS A 117 5.31 -10.66 -18.90
C LYS A 117 5.98 -11.61 -17.90
N ARG A 118 5.54 -12.86 -17.77
CA ARG A 118 6.06 -13.87 -16.82
C ARG A 118 6.07 -13.32 -15.40
N LEU A 119 4.94 -12.71 -14.98
CA LEU A 119 4.82 -12.10 -13.65
C LEU A 119 4.73 -13.16 -12.56
N THR A 120 5.28 -12.83 -11.39
CA THR A 120 5.04 -13.57 -10.17
C THR A 120 4.00 -12.83 -9.35
N ILE A 121 2.90 -13.49 -9.01
CA ILE A 121 1.88 -12.97 -8.09
C ILE A 121 1.87 -13.87 -6.85
N LYS A 122 2.15 -13.30 -5.67
CA LYS A 122 2.25 -14.05 -4.41
C LYS A 122 1.39 -13.38 -3.34
N GLY A 123 0.50 -14.15 -2.73
CA GLY A 123 -0.12 -13.81 -1.44
C GLY A 123 0.74 -14.27 -0.27
N PHE A 124 0.50 -13.72 0.92
CA PHE A 124 1.10 -14.18 2.17
C PHE A 124 0.17 -13.88 3.35
N LEU A 125 0.34 -14.65 4.40
CA LEU A 125 -0.20 -14.35 5.73
C LEU A 125 0.95 -14.14 6.70
N ILE A 126 0.80 -13.21 7.63
CA ILE A 126 1.86 -12.90 8.60
C ILE A 126 2.24 -14.12 9.43
N PHE A 127 1.28 -15.01 9.72
CA PHE A 127 1.49 -16.24 10.49
C PHE A 127 2.44 -17.23 9.81
N ASP A 128 2.59 -17.18 8.48
CA ASP A 128 3.52 -18.04 7.74
C ASP A 128 4.98 -17.59 7.93
N HIS A 129 5.22 -16.44 8.57
CA HIS A 129 6.52 -15.78 8.72
C HIS A 129 6.95 -15.61 10.19
N GLU A 130 6.42 -16.43 11.10
CA GLU A 130 6.77 -16.33 12.53
C GLU A 130 8.27 -16.52 12.80
N ASN A 131 8.93 -17.34 12.00
CA ASN A 131 10.37 -17.58 12.09
C ASN A 131 11.24 -16.48 11.48
N ASP A 132 10.64 -15.55 10.73
CA ASP A 132 11.33 -14.42 10.09
C ASP A 132 11.31 -13.16 10.96
N ASN A 133 10.71 -13.21 12.15
CA ASN A 133 10.48 -12.04 13.01
C ASN A 133 11.80 -11.42 13.50
N GLU A 134 12.80 -12.22 13.90
CA GLU A 134 14.04 -11.69 14.47
C GLU A 134 14.84 -10.80 13.50
N PRO A 135 15.08 -11.19 12.24
CA PRO A 135 15.70 -10.30 11.26
C PRO A 135 14.90 -9.02 11.02
N PHE A 136 13.57 -9.15 10.88
CA PHE A 136 12.68 -8.00 10.67
C PHE A 136 12.71 -7.03 11.86
N GLU A 137 12.62 -7.54 13.10
CA GLU A 137 12.68 -6.70 14.30
C GLU A 137 14.03 -5.99 14.44
N THR A 138 15.11 -6.66 14.09
CA THR A 138 16.46 -6.08 14.14
C THR A 138 16.56 -4.92 13.16
N ASP A 139 16.16 -5.10 11.91
CA ASP A 139 16.18 -4.04 10.91
C ASP A 139 15.27 -2.86 11.32
N MET A 140 14.06 -3.16 11.80
CA MET A 140 13.11 -2.13 12.23
C MET A 140 13.62 -1.33 13.42
N ARG A 141 14.22 -1.96 14.43
CA ARG A 141 14.85 -1.27 15.58
C ARG A 141 15.97 -0.36 15.11
N ASN A 142 16.83 -0.82 14.22
CA ASN A 142 17.92 -0.02 13.67
C ASN A 142 17.37 1.19 12.91
N TRP A 143 16.44 1.01 11.99
CA TRP A 143 15.85 2.10 11.22
C TRP A 143 15.07 3.11 12.08
N LEU A 144 14.40 2.64 13.13
CA LEU A 144 13.73 3.53 14.09
C LEU A 144 14.75 4.36 14.88
N SER A 145 15.83 3.74 15.39
CA SER A 145 16.87 4.44 16.13
C SER A 145 17.62 5.47 15.29
N GLU A 146 17.75 5.21 13.99
CA GLU A 146 18.37 6.10 13.01
C GLU A 146 17.41 7.17 12.46
N GLY A 147 16.14 7.16 12.87
CA GLY A 147 15.10 8.07 12.35
C GLY A 147 14.70 7.81 10.89
N LYS A 148 15.07 6.66 10.34
CA LYS A 148 14.75 6.24 8.96
C LYS A 148 13.34 5.70 8.79
N ILE A 149 12.67 5.34 9.88
CA ILE A 149 11.24 4.97 9.90
C ILE A 149 10.52 5.95 10.80
N LYS A 150 9.49 6.56 10.25
CA LYS A 150 8.55 7.45 10.94
C LYS A 150 7.18 6.82 10.91
N PHE A 151 6.41 7.02 11.95
CA PHE A 151 5.02 6.57 12.01
C PHE A 151 4.13 7.72 12.46
N LYS A 152 2.86 7.60 12.10
CA LYS A 152 1.82 8.54 12.51
C LYS A 152 0.61 7.76 12.98
N GLU A 153 -0.10 8.31 13.94
CA GLU A 153 -1.25 7.69 14.57
C GLU A 153 -2.44 8.63 14.51
N THR A 154 -3.61 8.05 14.25
CA THR A 154 -4.89 8.70 14.37
C THR A 154 -5.57 8.11 15.60
N ILE A 155 -5.71 8.90 16.66
CA ILE A 155 -6.16 8.42 17.96
C ILE A 155 -7.60 8.89 18.22
N TYR A 156 -8.45 7.95 18.60
CA TYR A 156 -9.77 8.20 19.15
C TYR A 156 -9.74 7.94 20.66
N GLU A 157 -10.22 8.89 21.45
CA GLU A 157 -10.31 8.74 22.90
C GLU A 157 -11.57 7.94 23.27
N ASN A 158 -11.45 7.10 24.28
CA ASN A 158 -12.48 6.26 24.89
C ASN A 158 -13.00 5.12 24.01
N ILE A 159 -13.27 3.97 24.64
CA ILE A 159 -13.71 2.73 23.97
C ILE A 159 -15.03 2.90 23.21
N GLU A 160 -15.91 3.79 23.66
CA GLU A 160 -17.20 4.08 23.02
C GLU A 160 -17.03 4.60 21.57
N ASN A 161 -15.88 5.16 21.25
CA ASN A 161 -15.54 5.62 19.91
C ASN A 161 -14.96 4.53 19.01
N ALA A 162 -14.76 3.30 19.48
CA ALA A 162 -14.22 2.20 18.66
C ALA A 162 -15.05 1.90 17.40
N PRO A 163 -16.39 1.86 17.43
CA PRO A 163 -17.20 1.68 16.22
C PRO A 163 -17.00 2.81 15.20
N LYS A 164 -16.92 4.06 15.67
CA LYS A 164 -16.68 5.22 14.81
C LYS A 164 -15.29 5.18 14.21
N ALA A 165 -14.26 4.89 15.00
CA ALA A 165 -12.89 4.72 14.52
C ALA A 165 -12.79 3.64 13.45
N PHE A 166 -13.49 2.51 13.62
CA PHE A 166 -13.52 1.43 12.66
C PHE A 166 -14.19 1.85 11.34
N ILE A 167 -15.33 2.53 11.39
CA ILE A 167 -16.00 3.08 10.21
C ILE A 167 -15.10 4.10 9.49
N ASP A 168 -14.46 4.99 10.25
CA ASP A 168 -13.56 6.01 9.69
C ASP A 168 -12.29 5.38 9.08
N LEU A 169 -11.78 4.28 9.66
CA LEU A 169 -10.70 3.48 9.07
C LEU A 169 -11.10 2.91 7.69
N LEU A 170 -12.27 2.29 7.59
CA LEU A 170 -12.78 1.74 6.33
C LEU A 170 -13.03 2.82 5.27
N ASN A 171 -13.39 4.03 5.71
CA ASN A 171 -13.53 5.21 4.84
C ASN A 171 -12.18 5.89 4.51
N GLY A 172 -11.07 5.36 5.03
CA GLY A 172 -9.73 5.89 4.78
C GLY A 172 -9.48 7.26 5.40
N LYS A 173 -10.11 7.60 6.54
CA LYS A 173 -9.91 8.88 7.22
C LYS A 173 -8.68 8.91 8.13
N ASN A 174 -8.10 7.74 8.43
CA ASN A 174 -6.87 7.66 9.22
C ASN A 174 -5.65 8.14 8.44
N LEU A 175 -4.73 8.78 9.11
CA LEU A 175 -3.35 8.97 8.66
C LEU A 175 -2.45 8.09 9.53
N GLY A 176 -1.74 7.14 8.87
CA GLY A 176 -0.97 6.13 9.60
C GLY A 176 -1.85 5.08 10.29
N LYS A 177 -1.52 4.73 11.53
CA LYS A 177 -2.23 3.72 12.35
C LYS A 177 -3.45 4.33 13.03
N MET A 178 -4.62 3.67 12.91
CA MET A 178 -5.80 4.00 13.70
C MET A 178 -5.71 3.31 15.07
N LEU A 179 -5.90 4.06 16.13
CA LEU A 179 -5.89 3.59 17.52
C LEU A 179 -7.13 4.10 18.27
N VAL A 180 -7.55 3.35 19.27
CA VAL A 180 -8.52 3.78 20.29
C VAL A 180 -7.84 3.69 21.63
N LYS A 181 -7.73 4.82 22.31
CA LYS A 181 -7.19 4.90 23.67
C LYS A 181 -8.30 4.60 24.67
N ILE A 182 -8.07 3.64 25.54
CA ILE A 182 -8.97 3.23 26.62
C ILE A 182 -8.57 3.92 27.91
#